data_15315888aa8a48e659ed94aad0e76c58
#
_entry.id   15315888aa8a48e659ed94aad0e76c58
#
_cell.length_a   1.000
_cell.length_b   1.000
_cell.length_c   1.000
_cell.angle_alpha   90.00
_cell.angle_beta   90.00
_cell.angle_gamma   90.00
#
_symmetry.space_group_name_H-M   'P 1'
#
loop_
_entity.id
_entity.type
_entity.pdbx_description
1 polymer ?
#
loop_
_entity_poly.entity_id
_entity_poly.type
_entity_poly.pdbx_seq_one_letter_code
_entity_poly.pdbx_strand_id
1 'polypeptide(L)'
;MKPKILISINKTKELYVDAVNSAGGIAIAEYCPDVCTDYDGLILGGGNDIDPAYYGEEINGAVNFDLQRDAAEFKLAKAFIDAKKPIMGICRGHQLLNVVFGGSLYQDIENAKEHSSFSDYDLIHTVNAKGNTFISELYGESFTVNSIHHQAVKELGKDLEVIMTSSDGKTVEGLKHKHLPIFSVQWHPERMCCTRARNDTIDGKTIFEYFINMCK
;
A
#
# COMPACT_ATOMS: atom_id res chain seq x y z
N MET A 1 5.55 -23.60 -8.55
CA MET A 1 4.47 -23.66 -7.53
C MET A 1 3.83 -22.30 -7.44
N LYS A 2 2.57 -22.20 -6.97
CA LYS A 2 1.96 -20.88 -6.71
C LYS A 2 2.61 -20.26 -5.47
N PRO A 3 3.04 -18.99 -5.50
CA PRO A 3 3.65 -18.35 -4.33
C PRO A 3 2.64 -18.16 -3.20
N LYS A 4 3.10 -18.34 -1.96
CA LYS A 4 2.34 -18.11 -0.73
C LYS A 4 2.55 -16.68 -0.26
N ILE A 5 1.48 -15.91 -0.16
CA ILE A 5 1.52 -14.50 0.21
C ILE A 5 0.89 -14.30 1.57
N LEU A 6 1.68 -13.81 2.51
CA LEU A 6 1.17 -13.35 3.80
C LEU A 6 0.55 -11.95 3.62
N ILE A 7 -0.66 -11.77 4.13
CA ILE A 7 -1.38 -10.50 4.09
C ILE A 7 -1.68 -10.07 5.53
N SER A 8 -1.03 -9.00 5.99
CA SER A 8 -1.35 -8.41 7.29
C SER A 8 -2.50 -7.42 7.13
N ILE A 9 -3.67 -7.75 7.69
CA ILE A 9 -4.90 -7.00 7.52
C ILE A 9 -5.90 -7.29 8.65
N ASN A 10 -6.69 -6.29 9.10
CA ASN A 10 -7.70 -6.50 10.13
C ASN A 10 -9.15 -6.55 9.60
N LYS A 11 -9.46 -5.76 8.57
CA LYS A 11 -10.81 -5.67 7.96
C LYS A 11 -10.72 -5.93 6.46
N THR A 12 -11.86 -6.25 5.84
CA THR A 12 -11.97 -6.45 4.38
C THR A 12 -10.97 -7.46 3.80
N LYS A 13 -10.52 -8.43 4.62
CA LYS A 13 -9.53 -9.43 4.22
C LYS A 13 -9.93 -10.20 2.97
N GLU A 14 -11.21 -10.41 2.76
CA GLU A 14 -11.79 -11.13 1.62
C GLU A 14 -11.37 -10.49 0.29
N LEU A 15 -11.36 -9.15 0.20
CA LEU A 15 -10.97 -8.43 -1.02
C LEU A 15 -9.49 -8.67 -1.37
N TYR A 16 -8.62 -8.67 -0.38
CA TYR A 16 -7.19 -8.98 -0.56
C TYR A 16 -6.96 -10.44 -0.94
N VAL A 17 -7.68 -11.36 -0.28
CA VAL A 17 -7.63 -12.80 -0.57
C VAL A 17 -8.08 -13.09 -1.99
N ASP A 18 -9.20 -12.50 -2.42
CA ASP A 18 -9.72 -12.65 -3.79
C ASP A 18 -8.73 -12.10 -4.82
N ALA A 19 -8.16 -10.91 -4.56
CA ALA A 19 -7.20 -10.28 -5.46
C ALA A 19 -5.94 -11.15 -5.64
N VAL A 20 -5.32 -11.61 -4.55
CA VAL A 20 -4.12 -12.48 -4.59
C VAL A 20 -4.40 -13.80 -5.26
N ASN A 21 -5.51 -14.47 -4.91
CA ASN A 21 -5.86 -15.78 -5.49
C ASN A 21 -6.18 -15.65 -6.98
N SER A 22 -6.89 -14.59 -7.40
CA SER A 22 -7.19 -14.33 -8.81
C SER A 22 -5.95 -14.01 -9.64
N ALA A 23 -4.93 -13.40 -9.01
CA ALA A 23 -3.64 -13.12 -9.63
C ALA A 23 -2.69 -14.34 -9.67
N GLY A 24 -3.12 -15.49 -9.13
CA GLY A 24 -2.37 -16.74 -9.21
C GLY A 24 -1.50 -17.08 -7.99
N GLY A 25 -1.62 -16.32 -6.89
CA GLY A 25 -1.00 -16.63 -5.59
C GLY A 25 -1.83 -17.57 -4.73
N ILE A 26 -1.34 -17.82 -3.52
CA ILE A 26 -2.07 -18.46 -2.40
C ILE A 26 -2.06 -17.44 -1.26
N ALA A 27 -3.23 -16.87 -0.95
CA ALA A 27 -3.38 -15.85 0.08
C ALA A 27 -3.51 -16.45 1.48
N ILE A 28 -2.75 -15.93 2.44
CA ILE A 28 -2.87 -16.20 3.87
C ILE A 28 -3.07 -14.84 4.56
N ALA A 29 -4.30 -14.54 4.99
CA ALA A 29 -4.67 -13.25 5.57
C ALA A 29 -4.86 -13.36 7.08
N GLU A 30 -4.09 -12.59 7.83
CA GLU A 30 -4.06 -12.61 9.29
C GLU A 30 -4.03 -11.19 9.86
N TYR A 31 -4.57 -11.04 11.07
CA TYR A 31 -4.42 -9.83 11.87
C TYR A 31 -3.24 -10.02 12.82
N CYS A 32 -2.28 -9.09 12.81
CA CYS A 32 -1.06 -9.14 13.62
C CYS A 32 -0.35 -10.50 13.54
N PRO A 33 0.01 -10.99 12.33
CA PRO A 33 0.66 -12.29 12.21
C PRO A 33 1.98 -12.31 12.97
N ASP A 34 2.35 -13.48 13.45
CA ASP A 34 3.68 -13.71 13.99
C ASP A 34 4.76 -13.46 12.95
N VAL A 35 5.94 -13.03 13.39
CA VAL A 35 7.07 -12.80 12.51
C VAL A 35 7.56 -14.11 11.91
N CYS A 36 7.20 -14.36 10.67
CA CYS A 36 7.61 -15.54 9.92
C CYS A 36 7.90 -15.12 8.47
N THR A 37 9.06 -15.52 7.97
CA THR A 37 9.47 -15.23 6.59
C THR A 37 9.42 -16.46 5.67
N ASP A 38 8.70 -17.51 6.02
CA ASP A 38 8.51 -18.72 5.18
C ASP A 38 7.54 -18.51 4.01
N TYR A 39 6.97 -17.33 3.90
CA TYR A 39 6.15 -16.89 2.78
C TYR A 39 7.00 -16.33 1.64
N ASP A 40 6.50 -16.39 0.42
CA ASP A 40 7.19 -15.91 -0.77
C ASP A 40 7.07 -14.38 -0.94
N GLY A 41 6.07 -13.77 -0.32
CA GLY A 41 5.87 -12.31 -0.31
C GLY A 41 4.96 -11.85 0.83
N LEU A 42 5.00 -10.54 1.12
CA LEU A 42 4.21 -9.87 2.14
C LEU A 42 3.35 -8.76 1.52
N ILE A 43 2.06 -8.72 1.85
CA ILE A 43 1.20 -7.56 1.61
C ILE A 43 0.87 -6.91 2.97
N LEU A 44 1.20 -5.63 3.10
CA LEU A 44 0.76 -4.78 4.19
C LEU A 44 -0.47 -4.01 3.71
N GLY A 45 -1.64 -4.35 4.26
CA GLY A 45 -2.91 -3.81 3.82
C GLY A 45 -3.27 -2.45 4.42
N GLY A 46 -4.37 -1.86 3.93
CA GLY A 46 -4.94 -0.62 4.43
C GLY A 46 -5.44 -0.71 5.87
N GLY A 47 -5.84 0.41 6.45
CA GLY A 47 -6.38 0.46 7.82
C GLY A 47 -6.25 1.81 8.50
N ASN A 48 -6.26 1.79 9.82
CA ASN A 48 -6.18 2.94 10.71
C ASN A 48 -4.82 3.67 10.57
N ASP A 49 -4.74 4.87 11.10
CA ASP A 49 -3.51 5.67 11.10
C ASP A 49 -2.37 4.98 11.87
N ILE A 50 -1.15 5.30 11.49
CA ILE A 50 0.06 4.89 12.22
C ILE A 50 0.31 5.87 13.35
N ASP A 51 0.65 5.38 14.54
CA ASP A 51 1.02 6.23 15.67
C ASP A 51 2.21 7.13 15.29
N PRO A 52 2.07 8.47 15.37
CA PRO A 52 3.12 9.43 15.06
C PRO A 52 4.43 9.22 15.84
N ALA A 53 4.39 8.56 16.99
CA ALA A 53 5.60 8.18 17.73
C ALA A 53 6.58 7.33 16.90
N TYR A 54 6.10 6.56 15.91
CA TYR A 54 6.96 5.76 15.03
C TYR A 54 7.80 6.60 14.06
N TYR A 55 7.41 7.84 13.78
CA TYR A 55 8.18 8.80 12.95
C TYR A 55 8.60 10.07 13.72
N GLY A 56 8.58 9.99 15.07
CA GLY A 56 9.15 11.02 15.95
C GLY A 56 8.37 12.33 16.01
N GLU A 57 7.08 12.29 15.70
CA GLU A 57 6.19 13.46 15.76
C GLU A 57 5.14 13.30 16.89
N GLU A 58 4.62 14.44 17.38
CA GLU A 58 3.45 14.46 18.25
C GLU A 58 2.17 14.30 17.43
N ILE A 59 1.07 13.89 18.08
CA ILE A 59 -0.22 13.76 17.41
C ILE A 59 -0.71 15.13 16.95
N ASN A 60 -0.94 15.28 15.65
CA ASN A 60 -1.43 16.50 15.00
C ASN A 60 -2.31 16.15 13.80
N GLY A 61 -3.48 15.55 14.04
CA GLY A 61 -4.44 15.15 13.01
C GLY A 61 -4.62 13.65 12.86
N ALA A 62 -3.62 12.83 13.22
CA ALA A 62 -3.74 11.37 13.20
C ALA A 62 -4.73 10.87 14.27
N VAL A 63 -5.54 9.86 13.91
CA VAL A 63 -6.65 9.35 14.74
C VAL A 63 -6.76 7.82 14.64
N ASN A 64 -7.47 7.22 15.59
CA ASN A 64 -7.87 5.80 15.53
C ASN A 64 -6.70 4.81 15.38
N PHE A 65 -5.64 4.95 16.17
CA PHE A 65 -4.46 4.07 16.12
C PHE A 65 -4.80 2.63 16.50
N ASP A 66 -4.09 1.70 15.86
CA ASP A 66 -4.04 0.28 16.23
C ASP A 66 -2.60 -0.06 16.66
N LEU A 67 -2.26 0.26 17.91
CA LEU A 67 -0.91 0.11 18.45
C LEU A 67 -0.38 -1.32 18.42
N GLN A 68 -1.25 -2.31 18.56
CA GLN A 68 -0.89 -3.71 18.45
C GLN A 68 -0.47 -4.06 17.01
N ARG A 69 -1.23 -3.58 16.05
CA ARG A 69 -0.95 -3.77 14.63
C ARG A 69 0.31 -3.02 14.20
N ASP A 70 0.49 -1.79 14.67
CA ASP A 70 1.72 -1.03 14.42
C ASP A 70 2.93 -1.84 14.88
N ALA A 71 2.95 -2.26 16.16
CA ALA A 71 4.06 -3.02 16.71
C ALA A 71 4.34 -4.35 15.97
N ALA A 72 3.30 -5.05 15.53
CA ALA A 72 3.43 -6.30 14.79
C ALA A 72 3.96 -6.07 13.36
N GLU A 73 3.35 -5.11 12.62
CA GLU A 73 3.68 -4.89 11.21
C GLU A 73 5.06 -4.24 11.02
N PHE A 74 5.51 -3.36 11.93
CA PHE A 74 6.88 -2.84 11.88
C PHE A 74 7.93 -3.95 12.02
N LYS A 75 7.72 -4.91 12.93
CA LYS A 75 8.61 -6.07 13.09
C LYS A 75 8.57 -6.99 11.87
N LEU A 76 7.38 -7.25 11.37
CA LEU A 76 7.16 -8.11 10.21
C LEU A 76 7.80 -7.52 8.95
N ALA A 77 7.55 -6.24 8.66
CA ALA A 77 8.16 -5.53 7.54
C ALA A 77 9.68 -5.59 7.60
N LYS A 78 10.27 -5.32 8.77
CA LYS A 78 11.73 -5.40 8.97
C LYS A 78 12.27 -6.80 8.68
N ALA A 79 11.60 -7.85 9.16
CA ALA A 79 12.04 -9.23 8.91
C ALA A 79 12.03 -9.57 7.40
N PHE A 80 11.00 -9.15 6.63
CA PHE A 80 10.94 -9.34 5.19
C PHE A 80 11.99 -8.52 4.43
N ILE A 81 12.28 -7.29 4.87
CA ILE A 81 13.35 -6.42 4.36
C ILE A 81 14.71 -7.11 4.55
N ASP A 82 15.00 -7.58 5.77
CA ASP A 82 16.25 -8.27 6.10
C ASP A 82 16.43 -9.58 5.29
N ALA A 83 15.31 -10.28 5.03
CA ALA A 83 15.26 -11.46 4.17
C ALA A 83 15.28 -11.14 2.67
N LYS A 84 15.24 -9.86 2.27
CA LYS A 84 15.16 -9.36 0.88
C LYS A 84 13.99 -9.95 0.09
N LYS A 85 12.87 -10.20 0.77
CA LYS A 85 11.66 -10.77 0.18
C LYS A 85 10.73 -9.67 -0.36
N PRO A 86 9.92 -9.99 -1.38
CA PRO A 86 8.97 -9.04 -1.95
C PRO A 86 7.97 -8.51 -0.91
N ILE A 87 7.75 -7.18 -0.93
CA ILE A 87 6.73 -6.52 -0.11
C ILE A 87 5.91 -5.57 -0.99
N MET A 88 4.60 -5.64 -0.87
CA MET A 88 3.65 -4.69 -1.43
C MET A 88 2.92 -3.97 -0.29
N GLY A 89 2.98 -2.64 -0.23
CA GLY A 89 2.22 -1.81 0.70
C GLY A 89 0.99 -1.19 0.03
N ILE A 90 -0.16 -1.22 0.69
CA ILE A 90 -1.42 -0.65 0.18
C ILE A 90 -1.97 0.34 1.22
N CYS A 91 -2.22 1.59 0.84
CA CYS A 91 -2.76 2.67 1.67
C CYS A 91 -1.97 2.84 2.98
N ARG A 92 -2.47 2.38 4.13
CA ARG A 92 -1.70 2.38 5.38
C ARG A 92 -0.37 1.63 5.23
N GLY A 93 -0.32 0.50 4.49
CA GLY A 93 0.92 -0.24 4.21
C GLY A 93 1.94 0.55 3.39
N HIS A 94 1.48 1.44 2.49
CA HIS A 94 2.33 2.40 1.78
C HIS A 94 2.97 3.41 2.75
N GLN A 95 2.18 3.97 3.65
CA GLN A 95 2.63 4.89 4.68
C GLN A 95 3.59 4.21 5.66
N LEU A 96 3.27 2.98 6.10
CA LEU A 96 4.11 2.19 7.00
C LEU A 96 5.49 1.91 6.37
N LEU A 97 5.56 1.52 5.12
CA LEU A 97 6.84 1.30 4.43
C LEU A 97 7.67 2.59 4.38
N ASN A 98 7.05 3.74 4.11
CA ASN A 98 7.77 5.01 4.17
C ASN A 98 8.38 5.25 5.56
N VAL A 99 7.62 5.03 6.62
CA VAL A 99 8.09 5.21 8.01
C VAL A 99 9.15 4.18 8.40
N VAL A 100 9.01 2.91 7.99
CA VAL A 100 10.03 1.85 8.22
C VAL A 100 11.39 2.25 7.64
N PHE A 101 11.41 2.94 6.51
CA PHE A 101 12.62 3.47 5.89
C PHE A 101 13.04 4.85 6.43
N GLY A 102 12.41 5.35 7.51
CA GLY A 102 12.78 6.58 8.21
C GLY A 102 12.15 7.85 7.65
N GLY A 103 11.09 7.74 6.85
CA GLY A 103 10.27 8.86 6.42
C GLY A 103 9.22 9.26 7.44
N SER A 104 8.43 10.30 7.13
CA SER A 104 7.33 10.80 7.96
C SER A 104 6.05 10.99 7.14
N LEU A 105 4.95 11.35 7.82
CA LEU A 105 3.62 11.48 7.22
C LEU A 105 3.03 12.86 7.50
N TYR A 106 2.27 13.38 6.54
CA TYR A 106 1.22 14.35 6.81
C TYR A 106 0.09 13.61 7.53
N GLN A 107 -0.20 13.99 8.76
CA GLN A 107 -1.20 13.33 9.61
C GLN A 107 -2.64 13.67 9.19
N ASP A 108 -2.83 14.80 8.52
CA ASP A 108 -4.08 15.20 7.87
C ASP A 108 -3.73 16.15 6.71
N ILE A 109 -4.03 15.77 5.48
CA ILE A 109 -3.74 16.59 4.29
C ILE A 109 -4.82 17.65 4.10
N GLU A 110 -4.43 18.85 3.64
CA GLU A 110 -5.34 19.99 3.46
C GLU A 110 -6.53 19.67 2.53
N ASN A 111 -6.29 18.82 1.53
CA ASN A 111 -7.29 18.37 0.57
C ASN A 111 -7.89 16.98 0.89
N ALA A 112 -7.89 16.56 2.17
CA ALA A 112 -8.42 15.26 2.60
C ALA A 112 -9.82 14.95 2.07
N LYS A 113 -10.67 15.98 1.88
CA LYS A 113 -12.02 15.82 1.33
C LYS A 113 -12.05 15.38 -0.15
N GLU A 114 -10.95 15.54 -0.87
CA GLU A 114 -10.78 15.09 -2.26
C GLU A 114 -10.28 13.64 -2.31
N HIS A 115 -9.77 13.12 -1.20
CA HIS A 115 -9.19 11.78 -1.07
C HIS A 115 -9.97 10.84 -0.17
N SER A 116 -10.88 11.36 0.66
CA SER A 116 -11.70 10.53 1.57
C SER A 116 -13.12 11.07 1.65
N SER A 117 -14.09 10.18 1.60
CA SER A 117 -15.50 10.49 1.85
C SER A 117 -16.05 9.61 2.96
N PHE A 118 -17.07 10.12 3.68
CA PHE A 118 -17.83 9.35 4.67
C PHE A 118 -18.90 8.46 4.02
N SER A 119 -18.92 8.33 2.69
CA SER A 119 -19.89 7.50 1.95
C SER A 119 -19.33 6.09 1.73
N ASP A 120 -20.21 5.15 1.41
CA ASP A 120 -19.85 3.78 1.05
C ASP A 120 -19.14 3.66 -0.31
N TYR A 121 -18.99 4.79 -1.02
CA TYR A 121 -18.34 4.87 -2.33
C TYR A 121 -16.96 5.51 -2.19
N ASP A 122 -15.96 4.82 -2.72
CA ASP A 122 -14.61 5.36 -2.84
C ASP A 122 -14.63 6.57 -3.79
N LEU A 123 -13.95 7.64 -3.42
CA LEU A 123 -13.63 8.71 -4.35
C LEU A 123 -12.69 8.18 -5.43
N ILE A 124 -12.62 8.90 -6.55
CA ILE A 124 -11.68 8.60 -7.62
C ILE A 124 -10.91 9.87 -7.99
N HIS A 125 -9.64 9.70 -8.33
CA HIS A 125 -8.83 10.78 -8.89
C HIS A 125 -7.82 10.25 -9.92
N THR A 126 -7.28 11.17 -10.70
CA THR A 126 -6.22 10.85 -11.66
C THR A 126 -4.87 10.90 -10.96
N VAL A 127 -4.01 9.92 -11.26
CA VAL A 127 -2.61 9.86 -10.84
C VAL A 127 -1.70 9.92 -12.06
N ASN A 128 -0.49 10.46 -11.86
CA ASN A 128 0.55 10.52 -12.86
C ASN A 128 1.72 9.63 -12.46
N ALA A 129 1.99 8.61 -13.26
CA ALA A 129 3.12 7.72 -13.09
C ALA A 129 4.37 8.33 -13.74
N LYS A 130 5.52 8.16 -13.07
CA LYS A 130 6.81 8.53 -13.63
C LYS A 130 7.15 7.59 -14.79
N GLY A 131 7.50 8.14 -15.95
CA GLY A 131 7.91 7.36 -17.12
C GLY A 131 9.08 6.41 -16.83
N ASN A 132 9.15 5.31 -17.57
CA ASN A 132 10.15 4.24 -17.42
C ASN A 132 10.10 3.56 -16.01
N THR A 133 8.93 3.43 -15.45
CA THR A 133 8.68 2.66 -14.22
C THR A 133 7.72 1.50 -14.52
N PHE A 134 7.79 0.44 -13.70
CA PHE A 134 6.87 -0.70 -13.89
C PHE A 134 5.39 -0.25 -13.87
N ILE A 135 5.04 0.75 -13.06
CA ILE A 135 3.65 1.22 -12.96
C ILE A 135 3.20 1.92 -14.23
N SER A 136 4.09 2.70 -14.89
CA SER A 136 3.79 3.30 -16.20
C SER A 136 3.75 2.27 -17.34
N GLU A 137 4.47 1.17 -17.21
CA GLU A 137 4.39 0.04 -18.14
C GLU A 137 3.06 -0.73 -18.00
N LEU A 138 2.54 -0.86 -16.76
CA LEU A 138 1.29 -1.55 -16.49
C LEU A 138 0.04 -0.74 -16.91
N TYR A 139 0.03 0.58 -16.65
CA TYR A 139 -1.18 1.39 -16.72
C TYR A 139 -1.07 2.66 -17.58
N GLY A 140 0.10 2.94 -18.14
CA GLY A 140 0.39 4.21 -18.81
C GLY A 140 0.86 5.30 -17.83
N GLU A 141 1.12 6.49 -18.37
CA GLU A 141 1.67 7.60 -17.57
C GLU A 141 0.60 8.39 -16.81
N SER A 142 -0.67 8.22 -17.12
CA SER A 142 -1.79 8.88 -16.42
C SER A 142 -3.01 7.98 -16.43
N PHE A 143 -3.59 7.72 -15.25
CA PHE A 143 -4.73 6.84 -15.09
C PHE A 143 -5.55 7.18 -13.83
N THR A 144 -6.78 6.64 -13.75
CA THR A 144 -7.70 6.91 -12.64
C THR A 144 -7.69 5.76 -11.64
N VAL A 145 -7.60 6.10 -10.34
CA VAL A 145 -7.64 5.18 -9.20
C VAL A 145 -8.69 5.60 -8.17
N ASN A 146 -9.02 4.72 -7.25
CA ASN A 146 -9.83 5.07 -6.09
C ASN A 146 -9.01 5.77 -5.01
N SER A 147 -9.67 6.44 -4.07
CA SER A 147 -9.03 7.16 -2.98
C SER A 147 -9.86 7.11 -1.71
N ILE A 148 -9.22 6.67 -0.60
CA ILE A 148 -9.81 6.62 0.75
C ILE A 148 -8.68 6.82 1.76
N HIS A 149 -8.18 8.04 1.87
CA HIS A 149 -7.15 8.38 2.85
C HIS A 149 -7.19 9.86 3.20
N HIS A 150 -6.74 10.24 4.38
CA HIS A 150 -6.55 11.61 4.82
C HIS A 150 -5.09 11.89 5.22
N GLN A 151 -4.25 10.85 5.22
CA GLN A 151 -2.81 10.96 5.46
C GLN A 151 -2.05 10.72 4.16
N ALA A 152 -0.82 11.24 4.08
CA ALA A 152 0.08 11.05 2.94
C ALA A 152 1.55 11.09 3.37
N VAL A 153 2.45 10.60 2.52
CA VAL A 153 3.90 10.71 2.69
C VAL A 153 4.31 12.18 2.73
N LYS A 154 5.12 12.55 3.76
CA LYS A 154 5.69 13.90 3.97
C LYS A 154 7.18 13.89 3.62
N GLU A 155 7.99 13.32 4.49
CA GLU A 155 9.41 13.11 4.23
C GLU A 155 9.62 11.70 3.67
N LEU A 156 10.39 11.61 2.58
CA LEU A 156 10.63 10.31 1.93
C LEU A 156 11.64 9.48 2.72
N GLY A 157 11.31 8.22 2.94
CA GLY A 157 12.21 7.25 3.57
C GLY A 157 13.46 6.97 2.73
N LYS A 158 14.52 6.54 3.41
CA LYS A 158 15.82 6.26 2.79
C LYS A 158 15.69 5.20 1.70
N ASP A 159 16.36 5.42 0.57
CA ASP A 159 16.39 4.52 -0.60
C ASP A 159 15.03 4.24 -1.24
N LEU A 160 13.98 5.01 -0.90
CA LEU A 160 12.72 5.03 -1.62
C LEU A 160 12.78 6.01 -2.81
N GLU A 161 12.00 5.73 -3.82
CA GLU A 161 11.76 6.59 -4.98
C GLU A 161 10.27 6.78 -5.18
N VAL A 162 9.85 8.03 -5.41
CA VAL A 162 8.49 8.35 -5.85
C VAL A 162 8.35 7.90 -7.31
N ILE A 163 7.38 7.02 -7.57
CA ILE A 163 7.06 6.51 -8.90
C ILE A 163 5.71 7.01 -9.42
N MET A 164 4.90 7.61 -8.53
CA MET A 164 3.58 8.11 -8.88
C MET A 164 3.14 9.21 -7.92
N THR A 165 2.46 10.22 -8.43
CA THR A 165 1.84 11.30 -7.65
C THR A 165 0.38 11.53 -8.08
N SER A 166 -0.40 12.20 -7.24
CA SER A 166 -1.68 12.77 -7.65
C SER A 166 -1.50 13.73 -8.84
N SER A 167 -2.56 13.99 -9.61
CA SER A 167 -2.48 14.81 -10.82
C SER A 167 -2.02 16.25 -10.54
N ASP A 168 -2.28 16.80 -9.34
CA ASP A 168 -1.81 18.11 -8.88
C ASP A 168 -0.37 18.07 -8.31
N GLY A 169 0.24 16.89 -8.24
CA GLY A 169 1.61 16.67 -7.76
C GLY A 169 1.81 16.80 -6.25
N LYS A 170 0.75 16.98 -5.45
CA LYS A 170 0.86 17.24 -4.01
C LYS A 170 0.95 15.98 -3.16
N THR A 171 0.33 14.89 -3.61
CA THR A 171 0.27 13.63 -2.88
C THR A 171 1.16 12.58 -3.56
N VAL A 172 1.98 11.91 -2.77
CA VAL A 172 2.75 10.73 -3.22
C VAL A 172 1.81 9.53 -3.24
N GLU A 173 1.58 9.00 -4.44
CA GLU A 173 0.63 7.91 -4.68
C GLU A 173 1.29 6.56 -4.88
N GLY A 174 2.60 6.54 -5.09
CA GLY A 174 3.35 5.30 -5.25
C GLY A 174 4.84 5.45 -4.99
N LEU A 175 5.38 4.45 -4.31
CA LEU A 175 6.80 4.32 -3.98
C LEU A 175 7.36 2.99 -4.45
N LYS A 176 8.65 2.97 -4.76
CA LYS A 176 9.45 1.75 -4.87
C LYS A 176 10.77 1.91 -4.12
N HIS A 177 11.34 0.80 -3.65
CA HIS A 177 12.70 0.80 -3.14
C HIS A 177 13.71 0.63 -4.28
N LYS A 178 14.84 1.35 -4.20
CA LYS A 178 15.88 1.36 -5.28
C LYS A 178 16.52 -0.01 -5.53
N HIS A 179 16.65 -0.84 -4.50
CA HIS A 179 17.46 -2.05 -4.51
C HIS A 179 16.73 -3.33 -4.08
N LEU A 180 15.61 -3.20 -3.39
CA LEU A 180 14.83 -4.32 -2.86
C LEU A 180 13.54 -4.51 -3.67
N PRO A 181 12.99 -5.72 -3.71
CA PRO A 181 11.71 -6.00 -4.40
C PRO A 181 10.52 -5.47 -3.59
N ILE A 182 10.49 -4.15 -3.34
CA ILE A 182 9.50 -3.49 -2.49
C ILE A 182 8.89 -2.34 -3.26
N PHE A 183 7.57 -2.29 -3.30
CA PHE A 183 6.81 -1.16 -3.80
C PHE A 183 5.52 -0.96 -3.01
N SER A 184 4.90 0.20 -3.18
CA SER A 184 3.65 0.50 -2.50
C SER A 184 2.81 1.53 -3.24
N VAL A 185 1.50 1.50 -3.00
CA VAL A 185 0.52 2.42 -3.57
C VAL A 185 -0.39 2.97 -2.49
N GLN A 186 -0.78 4.25 -2.61
CA GLN A 186 -1.66 4.91 -1.64
C GLN A 186 -3.13 4.52 -1.84
N TRP A 187 -3.53 4.21 -3.06
CA TRP A 187 -4.86 3.76 -3.45
C TRP A 187 -5.09 2.27 -3.14
N HIS A 188 -6.34 1.78 -3.33
CA HIS A 188 -6.80 0.45 -2.95
C HIS A 188 -7.08 -0.45 -4.17
N PRO A 189 -6.08 -1.14 -4.74
CA PRO A 189 -6.28 -2.02 -5.91
C PRO A 189 -7.23 -3.18 -5.64
N GLU A 190 -7.30 -3.68 -4.40
CA GLU A 190 -8.22 -4.75 -4.00
C GLU A 190 -9.69 -4.35 -4.09
N ARG A 191 -9.98 -3.04 -4.15
CA ARG A 191 -11.32 -2.49 -4.31
C ARG A 191 -11.63 -2.10 -5.74
N MET A 192 -10.74 -2.41 -6.68
CA MET A 192 -10.89 -2.14 -8.13
C MET A 192 -10.74 -3.40 -8.97
N CYS A 193 -10.89 -4.59 -8.37
CA CYS A 193 -10.79 -5.86 -9.09
C CYS A 193 -11.82 -6.88 -8.57
N CYS A 194 -11.90 -8.01 -9.23
CA CYS A 194 -12.76 -9.13 -8.84
C CYS A 194 -14.22 -8.69 -8.66
N THR A 195 -14.80 -8.94 -7.48
CA THR A 195 -16.18 -8.56 -7.16
C THR A 195 -16.39 -7.02 -7.03
N ARG A 196 -15.31 -6.27 -6.95
CA ARG A 196 -15.29 -4.79 -6.85
C ARG A 196 -14.76 -4.12 -8.11
N ALA A 197 -14.64 -4.87 -9.22
CA ALA A 197 -14.22 -4.28 -10.50
C ALA A 197 -15.10 -3.11 -10.91
N ARG A 198 -14.47 -2.05 -11.43
CA ARG A 198 -15.10 -0.77 -11.80
C ARG A 198 -14.78 -0.44 -13.26
N ASN A 199 -15.66 0.34 -13.90
CA ASN A 199 -15.45 0.81 -15.28
C ASN A 199 -14.82 2.21 -15.34
N ASP A 200 -14.73 2.92 -14.22
CA ASP A 200 -14.25 4.30 -14.09
C ASP A 200 -12.82 4.40 -13.52
N THR A 201 -12.18 3.24 -13.25
CA THR A 201 -10.80 3.14 -12.80
C THR A 201 -10.05 2.08 -13.61
N ILE A 202 -8.72 1.99 -13.40
CA ILE A 202 -7.92 0.89 -13.94
C ILE A 202 -8.32 -0.45 -13.28
N ASP A 203 -7.94 -1.57 -13.91
CA ASP A 203 -8.07 -2.89 -13.28
C ASP A 203 -7.00 -3.09 -12.21
N GLY A 204 -7.42 -3.11 -10.95
CA GLY A 204 -6.54 -3.33 -9.80
C GLY A 204 -5.88 -4.70 -9.76
N LYS A 205 -6.39 -5.70 -10.51
CA LYS A 205 -5.80 -7.04 -10.56
C LYS A 205 -4.38 -7.03 -11.14
N THR A 206 -4.13 -6.19 -12.13
CA THR A 206 -2.85 -6.14 -12.86
C THR A 206 -1.64 -5.92 -11.92
N ILE A 207 -1.76 -5.06 -10.89
CA ILE A 207 -0.67 -4.83 -9.95
C ILE A 207 -0.44 -6.02 -9.01
N PHE A 208 -1.50 -6.78 -8.68
CA PHE A 208 -1.34 -8.05 -7.95
C PHE A 208 -0.65 -9.10 -8.81
N GLU A 209 -0.97 -9.21 -10.09
CA GLU A 209 -0.27 -10.10 -11.03
C GLU A 209 1.23 -9.77 -11.13
N TYR A 210 1.56 -8.48 -11.18
CA TYR A 210 2.95 -8.01 -11.12
C TYR A 210 3.63 -8.45 -9.82
N PHE A 211 2.99 -8.21 -8.66
CA PHE A 211 3.52 -8.63 -7.35
C PHE A 211 3.72 -10.14 -7.25
N ILE A 212 2.74 -10.95 -7.69
CA ILE A 212 2.84 -12.40 -7.70
C ILE A 212 4.01 -12.88 -8.57
N ASN A 213 4.29 -12.21 -9.68
CA ASN A 213 5.44 -12.54 -10.53
C ASN A 213 6.77 -12.22 -9.85
N MET A 214 6.85 -11.18 -9.01
CA MET A 214 8.04 -10.88 -8.20
C MET A 214 8.30 -11.95 -7.13
N CYS A 215 7.27 -12.69 -6.70
CA CYS A 215 7.35 -13.73 -5.66
C CYS A 215 7.70 -15.13 -6.20
N LYS A 216 7.94 -15.28 -7.51
CA LYS A 216 8.31 -16.56 -8.14
C LYS A 216 9.82 -16.73 -8.19
#